data_ebab264ff60cee8545018d8075445f7d
#
_entry.id   ebab264ff60cee8545018d8075445f7d
#
_cell.length_a   1.000
_cell.length_b   1.000
_cell.length_c   1.000
_cell.angle_alpha   90.00
_cell.angle_beta   90.00
_cell.angle_gamma   90.00
#
_symmetry.space_group_name_H-M   'P 1'
#
loop_
_entity.id
_entity.type
_entity.pdbx_description
1 polymer ?
#
loop_
_entity_poly.entity_id
_entity_poly.type
_entity_poly.pdbx_seq_one_letter_code
_entity_poly.pdbx_strand_id
1 'polypeptide(L)'
;MMAGNTTASNYELKPLSLPGATGVVRLDYFAYDRSTGRVWVPASNTGSVDVIDESSDAVSQVTGFETGEVELHGRKVTLGPTAVSVGDGVVYIGNRGDSTLCIIDAHSLERGECLQVAPPSAGPAAAPDGVVYIAAIRELWITTGAPPLGIASADKSLQVFDASDPHHLKPKTKIPLEGSAEGYAVDNQRGLFYTNLEEAGNTIAIDVRSHKAVAKWDPGSRELQGLALDNARNFLFVACGDHVVSIDAGHGGKVIDSITTGPGLDNIDYSPEQKVLYAAASLAATLTIAEVDGRGKFHLKATVPTGKGVRGVIAGKGGTAYLIDPVEGRILKLVQK
;
A
#
# COMPACT_ATOMS: atom_id res chain seq x y z
N MET A 1 -1.10 -31.13 -21.03
CA MET A 1 0.10 -31.00 -20.16
C MET A 1 -0.42 -30.60 -18.79
N MET A 2 -0.24 -31.41 -17.77
CA MET A 2 -0.69 -31.11 -16.42
C MET A 2 0.19 -29.96 -15.90
N ALA A 3 -0.43 -28.79 -15.59
CA ALA A 3 0.24 -27.73 -14.87
C ALA A 3 0.67 -28.30 -13.51
N GLY A 4 1.98 -28.30 -13.25
CA GLY A 4 2.51 -28.76 -11.98
C GLY A 4 1.99 -27.86 -10.87
N ASN A 5 1.16 -28.39 -9.99
CA ASN A 5 0.80 -27.76 -8.73
C ASN A 5 2.09 -27.51 -7.95
N THR A 6 2.60 -26.29 -8.00
CA THR A 6 3.68 -25.86 -7.11
C THR A 6 3.07 -25.79 -5.73
N THR A 7 3.36 -26.79 -4.90
CA THR A 7 2.73 -26.95 -3.60
C THR A 7 3.20 -25.85 -2.64
N ALA A 8 2.34 -25.44 -1.71
CA ALA A 8 2.65 -24.53 -0.60
C ALA A 8 3.94 -24.92 0.17
N SER A 9 4.35 -26.18 0.09
CA SER A 9 5.58 -26.73 0.68
C SER A 9 6.89 -26.11 0.17
N ASN A 10 6.86 -25.43 -1.00
CA ASN A 10 8.04 -24.75 -1.55
C ASN A 10 8.27 -23.35 -0.95
N TYR A 11 7.39 -22.91 -0.07
CA TYR A 11 7.44 -21.59 0.55
C TYR A 11 7.46 -21.71 2.07
N GLU A 12 8.09 -20.76 2.71
CA GLU A 12 8.13 -20.60 4.17
C GLU A 12 7.83 -19.16 4.54
N LEU A 13 7.03 -18.98 5.60
CA LEU A 13 6.78 -17.67 6.21
C LEU A 13 7.61 -17.56 7.49
N LYS A 14 8.61 -16.67 7.50
CA LYS A 14 9.45 -16.38 8.64
C LYS A 14 8.96 -15.17 9.39
N PRO A 15 8.63 -15.27 10.68
CA PRO A 15 8.20 -14.12 11.46
C PRO A 15 9.38 -13.20 11.78
N LEU A 16 9.19 -11.89 11.58
CA LEU A 16 10.09 -10.81 12.00
C LEU A 16 9.36 -9.96 13.02
N SER A 17 9.81 -10.01 14.28
CA SER A 17 9.19 -9.27 15.37
C SER A 17 9.49 -7.78 15.25
N LEU A 18 8.47 -6.95 15.46
CA LEU A 18 8.62 -5.50 15.48
C LEU A 18 9.01 -5.04 16.91
N PRO A 19 10.00 -4.15 17.05
CA PRO A 19 10.42 -3.64 18.36
C PRO A 19 9.26 -2.94 19.08
N GLY A 20 9.09 -3.21 20.38
CA GLY A 20 8.06 -2.61 21.21
C GLY A 20 6.63 -3.14 20.95
N ALA A 21 6.44 -4.06 20.02
CA ALA A 21 5.15 -4.70 19.78
C ALA A 21 4.76 -5.62 20.96
N THR A 22 3.62 -5.33 21.58
CA THR A 22 3.06 -6.12 22.68
C THR A 22 1.62 -6.53 22.34
N GLY A 23 1.47 -7.43 21.35
CA GLY A 23 0.15 -7.82 20.82
C GLY A 23 -0.19 -7.07 19.53
N VAL A 24 -1.45 -6.68 19.36
CA VAL A 24 -1.95 -6.07 18.13
C VAL A 24 -1.21 -4.78 17.79
N VAL A 25 -0.59 -4.73 16.63
CA VAL A 25 -0.01 -3.51 16.04
C VAL A 25 -0.81 -3.15 14.79
N ARG A 26 -1.25 -1.90 14.68
CA ARG A 26 -1.91 -1.41 13.48
C ARG A 26 -0.87 -1.18 12.40
N LEU A 27 -0.94 -1.98 11.36
CA LEU A 27 -0.04 -1.98 10.22
C LEU A 27 -0.88 -1.76 8.96
N ASP A 28 -0.39 -0.88 8.07
CA ASP A 28 -1.10 -0.56 6.83
C ASP A 28 -0.11 -0.38 5.66
N TYR A 29 -0.13 0.74 4.93
CA TYR A 29 0.70 0.98 3.75
C TYR A 29 2.19 1.01 4.07
N PHE A 30 2.86 -0.10 3.92
CA PHE A 30 4.31 -0.23 4.06
C PHE A 30 5.01 -0.16 2.69
N ALA A 31 6.30 0.09 2.66
CA ALA A 31 7.05 0.30 1.42
C ALA A 31 8.35 -0.49 1.38
N TYR A 32 8.73 -0.93 0.18
CA TYR A 32 10.02 -1.54 -0.09
C TYR A 32 10.92 -0.59 -0.89
N ASP A 33 12.02 -0.17 -0.28
CA ASP A 33 13.06 0.61 -0.95
C ASP A 33 14.02 -0.32 -1.70
N ARG A 34 13.85 -0.41 -2.99
CA ARG A 34 14.70 -1.24 -3.86
C ARG A 34 16.16 -0.78 -3.93
N SER A 35 16.42 0.49 -3.63
CA SER A 35 17.77 1.07 -3.69
C SER A 35 18.63 0.63 -2.50
N THR A 36 18.04 0.54 -1.32
CA THR A 36 18.70 0.17 -0.07
C THR A 36 18.43 -1.28 0.35
N GLY A 37 17.40 -1.94 -0.21
CA GLY A 37 16.94 -3.26 0.23
C GLY A 37 16.27 -3.20 1.61
N ARG A 38 15.58 -2.10 1.94
CA ARG A 38 14.89 -1.91 3.20
C ARG A 38 13.38 -1.96 3.04
N VAL A 39 12.71 -2.63 3.98
CA VAL A 39 11.24 -2.56 4.13
C VAL A 39 10.92 -1.58 5.25
N TRP A 40 10.09 -0.60 4.95
CA TRP A 40 9.66 0.44 5.87
C TRP A 40 8.23 0.16 6.33
N VAL A 41 8.05 -0.04 7.62
CA VAL A 41 6.81 -0.53 8.22
C VAL A 41 6.27 0.51 9.21
N PRO A 42 5.16 1.20 8.89
CA PRO A 42 4.53 2.12 9.82
C PRO A 42 3.82 1.32 10.92
N ALA A 43 4.36 1.34 12.12
CA ALA A 43 3.80 0.64 13.29
C ALA A 43 2.98 1.63 14.12
N SER A 44 1.74 1.84 13.70
CA SER A 44 0.91 2.99 14.05
C SER A 44 0.78 3.23 15.56
N ASN A 45 0.25 2.29 16.31
CA ASN A 45 -0.01 2.46 17.74
C ASN A 45 1.24 2.36 18.63
N THR A 46 2.40 2.07 18.06
CA THR A 46 3.71 2.16 18.77
C THR A 46 4.38 3.52 18.60
N GLY A 47 3.86 4.37 17.71
CA GLY A 47 4.46 5.67 17.40
C GLY A 47 5.82 5.56 16.72
N SER A 48 6.01 4.53 15.88
CA SER A 48 7.26 4.24 15.19
C SER A 48 7.08 3.91 13.73
N VAL A 49 8.18 3.99 12.99
CA VAL A 49 8.38 3.36 11.69
C VAL A 49 9.52 2.36 11.85
N ASP A 50 9.23 1.09 11.65
CA ASP A 50 10.21 0.03 11.76
C ASP A 50 10.87 -0.22 10.40
N VAL A 51 12.15 -0.58 10.42
CA VAL A 51 12.97 -0.72 9.21
C VAL A 51 13.59 -2.10 9.22
N ILE A 52 13.22 -2.92 8.23
CA ILE A 52 13.76 -4.27 8.07
C ILE A 52 14.83 -4.22 6.98
N ASP A 53 16.03 -4.63 7.29
CA ASP A 53 17.08 -4.88 6.30
C ASP A 53 16.88 -6.27 5.68
N GLU A 54 16.59 -6.32 4.38
CA GLU A 54 16.28 -7.57 3.68
C GLU A 54 17.43 -8.58 3.70
N SER A 55 18.66 -8.11 3.73
CA SER A 55 19.86 -8.96 3.64
C SER A 55 20.18 -9.68 4.93
N SER A 56 19.88 -9.07 6.07
CA SER A 56 20.23 -9.56 7.41
C SER A 56 19.03 -9.96 8.26
N ASP A 57 17.82 -9.62 7.84
CA ASP A 57 16.56 -9.70 8.61
C ASP A 57 16.60 -8.87 9.92
N ALA A 58 17.59 -7.97 10.05
CA ALA A 58 17.67 -7.06 11.18
C ALA A 58 16.55 -6.03 11.14
N VAL A 59 15.92 -5.80 12.30
CA VAL A 59 14.87 -4.80 12.45
C VAL A 59 15.38 -3.67 13.34
N SER A 60 15.39 -2.46 12.81
CA SER A 60 15.63 -1.21 13.52
C SER A 60 14.35 -0.37 13.60
N GLN A 61 14.36 0.69 14.40
CA GLN A 61 13.16 1.47 14.65
C GLN A 61 13.48 2.96 14.69
N VAL A 62 12.65 3.75 13.99
CA VAL A 62 12.60 5.20 14.12
C VAL A 62 11.38 5.57 14.95
N THR A 63 11.59 6.14 16.13
CA THR A 63 10.53 6.42 17.12
C THR A 63 10.19 7.89 17.25
N GLY A 64 9.22 8.21 18.13
CA GLY A 64 8.87 9.58 18.50
C GLY A 64 7.87 10.23 17.56
N PHE A 65 7.09 9.45 16.81
CA PHE A 65 5.92 9.95 16.11
C PHE A 65 4.75 10.08 17.09
N GLU A 66 4.01 11.18 16.99
CA GLU A 66 2.85 11.40 17.83
C GLU A 66 1.78 10.35 17.58
N THR A 67 1.16 9.89 18.65
CA THR A 67 0.00 8.99 18.59
C THR A 67 -1.22 9.66 19.19
N GLY A 68 -2.40 9.38 18.63
CA GLY A 68 -3.65 9.94 19.07
C GLY A 68 -4.73 8.87 19.23
N GLU A 69 -5.61 9.02 20.25
CA GLU A 69 -6.80 8.18 20.38
C GLU A 69 -7.89 8.69 19.43
N VAL A 70 -8.46 7.79 18.67
CA VAL A 70 -9.59 8.04 17.77
C VAL A 70 -10.67 6.99 17.97
N GLU A 71 -11.91 7.33 17.64
CA GLU A 71 -13.01 6.35 17.64
C GLU A 71 -13.21 5.82 16.22
N LEU A 72 -12.94 4.54 15.99
CA LEU A 72 -13.20 3.84 14.73
C LEU A 72 -14.19 2.70 14.97
N HIS A 73 -15.32 2.73 14.27
CA HIS A 73 -16.37 1.70 14.36
C HIS A 73 -16.85 1.47 15.83
N GLY A 74 -17.02 2.55 16.59
CA GLY A 74 -17.47 2.49 17.99
C GLY A 74 -16.43 1.96 18.99
N ARG A 75 -15.15 1.90 18.58
CA ARG A 75 -14.04 1.48 19.46
C ARG A 75 -12.96 2.56 19.51
N LYS A 76 -12.45 2.85 20.69
CA LYS A 76 -11.27 3.68 20.86
C LYS A 76 -10.06 2.89 20.40
N VAL A 77 -9.27 3.52 19.52
CA VAL A 77 -8.04 2.96 18.98
C VAL A 77 -6.96 4.03 18.99
N THR A 78 -5.72 3.63 19.19
CA THR A 78 -4.57 4.51 19.06
C THR A 78 -4.05 4.45 17.62
N LEU A 79 -3.88 5.59 17.00
CA LEU A 79 -3.27 5.75 15.68
C LEU A 79 -2.01 6.62 15.78
N GLY A 80 -1.08 6.35 14.91
CA GLY A 80 0.17 7.07 14.67
C GLY A 80 0.54 6.98 13.19
N PRO A 81 1.80 6.64 12.81
CA PRO A 81 2.19 6.40 11.42
C PRO A 81 1.37 5.26 10.80
N THR A 82 0.76 5.48 9.62
CA THR A 82 -0.07 4.48 8.93
C THR A 82 0.38 4.19 7.51
N ALA A 83 1.09 5.12 6.89
CA ALA A 83 1.54 4.97 5.51
C ALA A 83 2.96 5.47 5.33
N VAL A 84 3.70 4.81 4.45
CA VAL A 84 5.04 5.22 4.04
C VAL A 84 5.19 5.16 2.53
N SER A 85 5.97 6.08 1.98
CA SER A 85 6.46 6.06 0.61
C SER A 85 7.92 6.44 0.56
N VAL A 86 8.68 5.90 -0.39
CA VAL A 86 10.13 6.13 -0.48
C VAL A 86 10.47 6.74 -1.84
N GLY A 87 11.30 7.76 -1.81
CA GLY A 87 11.84 8.37 -3.04
C GLY A 87 12.89 9.43 -2.75
N ASP A 88 13.84 9.58 -3.67
CA ASP A 88 14.93 10.56 -3.62
C ASP A 88 15.73 10.55 -2.28
N GLY A 89 15.93 9.35 -1.70
CA GLY A 89 16.67 9.19 -0.45
C GLY A 89 15.89 9.55 0.82
N VAL A 90 14.60 9.85 0.69
CA VAL A 90 13.71 10.23 1.79
C VAL A 90 12.55 9.25 1.90
N VAL A 91 12.12 8.98 3.12
CA VAL A 91 10.90 8.26 3.45
C VAL A 91 9.86 9.25 3.93
N TYR A 92 8.73 9.27 3.26
CA TYR A 92 7.59 10.12 3.57
C TYR A 92 6.58 9.32 4.39
N ILE A 93 6.15 9.87 5.51
CA ILE A 93 5.30 9.17 6.48
C ILE A 93 4.00 9.94 6.65
N GLY A 94 2.87 9.26 6.42
CA GLY A 94 1.56 9.72 6.83
C GLY A 94 1.32 9.35 8.29
N ASN A 95 1.19 10.35 9.16
CA ASN A 95 0.88 10.14 10.56
C ASN A 95 -0.56 10.52 10.88
N ARG A 96 -1.38 9.54 11.21
CA ARG A 96 -2.79 9.76 11.59
C ARG A 96 -2.96 10.18 13.04
N GLY A 97 -1.92 10.04 13.88
CA GLY A 97 -1.99 10.41 15.29
C GLY A 97 -2.18 11.92 15.50
N ASP A 98 -1.55 12.72 14.67
CA ASP A 98 -1.59 14.19 14.72
C ASP A 98 -1.90 14.87 13.39
N SER A 99 -2.26 14.10 12.36
CA SER A 99 -2.55 14.57 10.99
C SER A 99 -1.36 15.29 10.34
N THR A 100 -0.16 14.70 10.43
CA THR A 100 1.05 15.24 9.82
C THR A 100 1.59 14.37 8.69
N LEU A 101 2.36 15.00 7.79
CA LEU A 101 3.32 14.36 6.91
C LEU A 101 4.72 14.58 7.49
N CYS A 102 5.41 13.50 7.82
CA CYS A 102 6.78 13.54 8.33
C CYS A 102 7.76 12.98 7.32
N ILE A 103 9.04 13.25 7.52
CA ILE A 103 10.12 12.70 6.71
C ILE A 103 11.16 11.99 7.58
N ILE A 104 11.80 10.99 6.99
CA ILE A 104 13.00 10.31 7.53
C ILE A 104 14.03 10.28 6.41
N ASP A 105 15.28 10.60 6.71
CA ASP A 105 16.38 10.33 5.80
C ASP A 105 16.58 8.80 5.67
N ALA A 106 16.48 8.28 4.46
CA ALA A 106 16.49 6.83 4.22
C ALA A 106 17.84 6.15 4.52
N HIS A 107 18.91 6.89 4.64
CA HIS A 107 20.24 6.36 4.93
C HIS A 107 20.60 6.45 6.41
N SER A 108 20.50 7.66 7.00
CA SER A 108 20.86 7.93 8.38
C SER A 108 19.79 7.49 9.39
N LEU A 109 18.56 7.30 8.95
CA LEU A 109 17.36 7.03 9.77
C LEU A 109 17.00 8.22 10.68
N GLU A 110 17.55 9.40 10.43
CA GLU A 110 17.21 10.59 11.17
C GLU A 110 15.85 11.14 10.75
N ARG A 111 15.04 11.51 11.73
CA ARG A 111 13.78 12.22 11.48
C ARG A 111 14.04 13.64 11.06
N GLY A 112 13.34 14.06 10.02
CA GLY A 112 13.28 15.46 9.60
C GLY A 112 12.01 16.16 10.10
N GLU A 113 11.57 17.14 9.33
CA GLU A 113 10.39 17.94 9.64
C GLU A 113 9.08 17.16 9.49
N CYS A 114 8.07 17.59 10.24
CA CYS A 114 6.68 17.17 10.06
C CYS A 114 5.84 18.38 9.65
N LEU A 115 5.05 18.23 8.60
CA LEU A 115 4.13 19.24 8.09
C LEU A 115 2.70 18.89 8.50
N GLN A 116 1.99 19.82 9.14
CA GLN A 116 0.58 19.67 9.46
C GLN A 116 -0.26 19.70 8.17
N VAL A 117 -1.02 18.65 7.87
CA VAL A 117 -1.85 18.55 6.65
C VAL A 117 -3.33 18.83 6.92
N ALA A 118 -3.78 18.61 8.13
CA ALA A 118 -5.11 18.98 8.58
C ALA A 118 -5.07 19.36 10.07
N PRO A 119 -5.90 20.30 10.54
CA PRO A 119 -5.93 20.60 11.97
C PRO A 119 -6.43 19.36 12.74
N PRO A 120 -5.90 19.08 13.94
CA PRO A 120 -6.34 17.94 14.76
C PRO A 120 -7.85 17.88 15.00
N SER A 121 -8.49 19.04 15.03
CA SER A 121 -9.96 19.16 15.15
C SER A 121 -10.75 18.64 13.95
N ALA A 122 -10.11 18.43 12.80
CA ALA A 122 -10.76 17.86 11.62
C ALA A 122 -11.01 16.34 11.76
N GLY A 123 -10.41 15.71 12.76
CA GLY A 123 -10.58 14.30 13.06
C GLY A 123 -9.81 13.36 12.11
N PRO A 124 -9.90 12.06 12.35
CA PRO A 124 -9.10 11.04 11.65
C PRO A 124 -9.44 10.89 10.16
N ALA A 125 -10.61 11.35 9.72
CA ALA A 125 -11.02 11.33 8.32
C ALA A 125 -10.23 12.33 7.44
N ALA A 126 -9.64 13.37 8.04
CA ALA A 126 -8.81 14.34 7.34
C ALA A 126 -7.30 14.02 7.43
N ALA A 127 -6.94 12.99 8.20
CA ALA A 127 -5.57 12.58 8.38
C ALA A 127 -5.04 11.76 7.18
N PRO A 128 -3.73 11.76 6.91
CA PRO A 128 -3.15 10.98 5.83
C PRO A 128 -3.44 9.49 6.01
N ASP A 129 -3.96 8.84 4.98
CA ASP A 129 -4.20 7.41 4.94
C ASP A 129 -3.18 6.71 4.04
N GLY A 130 -3.20 6.99 2.75
CA GLY A 130 -2.17 6.58 1.82
C GLY A 130 -1.23 7.74 1.49
N VAL A 131 0.04 7.44 1.28
CA VAL A 131 1.08 8.40 0.90
C VAL A 131 1.85 7.84 -0.28
N VAL A 132 2.02 8.62 -1.34
CA VAL A 132 2.76 8.17 -2.52
C VAL A 132 3.63 9.30 -3.10
N TYR A 133 4.91 9.01 -3.27
CA TYR A 133 5.84 9.88 -3.96
C TYR A 133 5.85 9.58 -5.46
N ILE A 134 5.68 10.62 -6.28
CA ILE A 134 5.66 10.54 -7.72
C ILE A 134 6.95 11.16 -8.27
N ALA A 135 7.95 10.31 -8.50
CA ALA A 135 9.29 10.73 -8.88
C ALA A 135 9.33 11.54 -10.20
N ALA A 136 8.46 11.23 -11.16
CA ALA A 136 8.42 11.90 -12.46
C ALA A 136 8.15 13.41 -12.39
N ILE A 137 7.54 13.89 -11.31
CA ILE A 137 7.14 15.28 -11.11
C ILE A 137 7.56 15.84 -9.74
N ARG A 138 8.22 15.01 -8.90
CA ARG A 138 8.63 15.32 -7.53
C ARG A 138 7.47 15.89 -6.70
N GLU A 139 6.37 15.17 -6.70
CA GLU A 139 5.20 15.48 -5.88
C GLU A 139 4.91 14.33 -4.93
N LEU A 140 4.38 14.67 -3.76
CA LEU A 140 3.83 13.73 -2.82
C LEU A 140 2.31 13.89 -2.83
N TRP A 141 1.62 12.80 -3.13
CA TRP A 141 0.16 12.76 -3.12
C TRP A 141 -0.31 11.95 -1.92
N ILE A 142 -1.34 12.44 -1.23
CA ILE A 142 -1.92 11.71 -0.11
C ILE A 142 -3.41 11.50 -0.32
N THR A 143 -3.89 10.33 0.09
CA THR A 143 -5.30 10.07 0.34
C THR A 143 -5.63 10.46 1.77
N THR A 144 -6.87 10.81 2.05
CA THR A 144 -7.36 10.99 3.42
C THR A 144 -8.20 9.79 3.81
N GLY A 145 -8.17 9.44 5.09
CA GLY A 145 -8.90 8.27 5.59
C GLY A 145 -10.40 8.38 5.31
N ALA A 146 -11.03 7.23 5.04
CA ALA A 146 -12.47 7.15 4.97
C ALA A 146 -13.10 7.57 6.30
N PRO A 147 -14.19 8.35 6.30
CA PRO A 147 -14.89 8.70 7.52
C PRO A 147 -15.49 7.45 8.17
N PRO A 148 -15.77 7.48 9.48
CA PRO A 148 -16.58 6.44 10.12
C PRO A 148 -17.89 6.24 9.37
N LEU A 149 -18.38 4.99 9.32
CA LEU A 149 -19.64 4.64 8.67
C LEU A 149 -20.77 5.62 9.08
N GLY A 150 -21.40 6.24 8.08
CA GLY A 150 -22.50 7.19 8.26
C GLY A 150 -22.10 8.66 8.32
N ILE A 151 -20.82 9.00 8.25
CA ILE A 151 -20.36 10.39 8.11
C ILE A 151 -19.85 10.55 6.68
N ALA A 152 -20.47 11.46 5.91
CA ALA A 152 -19.96 11.76 4.57
C ALA A 152 -18.53 12.29 4.65
N SER A 153 -17.61 11.73 3.84
CA SER A 153 -16.27 12.28 3.70
C SER A 153 -16.39 13.73 3.25
N ALA A 154 -15.90 14.65 4.07
CA ALA A 154 -15.97 16.08 3.76
C ALA A 154 -15.02 16.46 2.60
N ASP A 155 -14.01 15.65 2.31
CA ASP A 155 -12.98 15.96 1.32
C ASP A 155 -12.63 14.73 0.48
N LYS A 156 -13.41 14.51 -0.59
CA LYS A 156 -13.09 13.51 -1.61
C LYS A 156 -12.03 14.07 -2.56
N SER A 157 -10.79 14.12 -2.11
CA SER A 157 -9.68 14.63 -2.91
C SER A 157 -8.36 13.95 -2.57
N LEU A 158 -7.44 13.98 -3.53
CA LEU A 158 -6.02 13.79 -3.25
C LEU A 158 -5.42 15.15 -2.88
N GLN A 159 -4.70 15.22 -1.78
CA GLN A 159 -3.91 16.40 -1.45
C GLN A 159 -2.52 16.24 -2.08
N VAL A 160 -2.03 17.28 -2.72
CA VAL A 160 -0.78 17.31 -3.48
C VAL A 160 0.20 18.24 -2.81
N PHE A 161 1.41 17.76 -2.60
CA PHE A 161 2.52 18.52 -2.04
C PHE A 161 3.69 18.57 -3.03
N ASP A 162 4.34 19.72 -3.11
CA ASP A 162 5.61 19.88 -3.79
C ASP A 162 6.71 19.25 -2.92
N ALA A 163 7.40 18.27 -3.47
CA ALA A 163 8.54 17.57 -2.89
C ALA A 163 9.82 17.76 -3.74
N SER A 164 9.92 18.88 -4.48
CA SER A 164 11.14 19.22 -5.23
C SER A 164 12.34 19.46 -4.32
N ASP A 165 12.09 19.95 -3.11
CA ASP A 165 12.99 19.84 -1.96
C ASP A 165 12.42 18.76 -1.04
N PRO A 166 13.00 17.55 -1.03
CA PRO A 166 12.43 16.42 -0.33
C PRO A 166 12.45 16.56 1.19
N HIS A 167 13.23 17.51 1.72
CA HIS A 167 13.29 17.82 3.15
C HIS A 167 12.32 18.93 3.60
N HIS A 168 11.71 19.65 2.65
CA HIS A 168 10.81 20.77 2.93
C HIS A 168 9.55 20.70 2.06
N LEU A 169 8.60 19.87 2.47
CA LEU A 169 7.33 19.69 1.76
C LEU A 169 6.49 20.96 1.79
N LYS A 170 5.83 21.30 0.68
CA LYS A 170 4.93 22.45 0.58
C LYS A 170 3.58 22.03 0.01
N PRO A 171 2.45 22.44 0.63
CA PRO A 171 1.14 22.24 0.02
C PRO A 171 1.10 22.88 -1.39
N LYS A 172 0.56 22.15 -2.36
CA LYS A 172 0.49 22.60 -3.75
C LYS A 172 -0.94 22.77 -4.24
N THR A 173 -1.73 21.71 -4.22
CA THR A 173 -3.12 21.73 -4.70
C THR A 173 -3.90 20.54 -4.15
N LYS A 174 -5.19 20.47 -4.53
CA LYS A 174 -6.04 19.30 -4.31
C LYS A 174 -6.60 18.84 -5.65
N ILE A 175 -6.71 17.53 -5.82
CA ILE A 175 -7.35 16.90 -6.99
C ILE A 175 -8.70 16.37 -6.51
N PRO A 176 -9.83 16.99 -6.90
CA PRO A 176 -11.15 16.51 -6.49
C PRO A 176 -11.45 15.16 -7.14
N LEU A 177 -12.09 14.27 -6.37
CA LEU A 177 -12.49 12.94 -6.79
C LEU A 177 -14.00 12.76 -6.65
N GLU A 178 -14.56 11.80 -7.39
CA GLU A 178 -15.98 11.43 -7.30
C GLU A 178 -16.28 10.46 -6.14
N GLY A 179 -15.26 9.92 -5.49
CA GLY A 179 -15.33 8.97 -4.38
C GLY A 179 -14.06 8.97 -3.54
N SER A 180 -14.05 8.24 -2.44
CA SER A 180 -12.86 8.05 -1.62
C SER A 180 -11.83 7.21 -2.39
N ALA A 181 -10.58 7.66 -2.41
CA ALA A 181 -9.49 6.94 -3.04
C ALA A 181 -9.03 5.79 -2.14
N GLU A 182 -8.94 4.58 -2.70
CA GLU A 182 -8.45 3.38 -2.01
C GLU A 182 -7.44 2.64 -2.88
N GLY A 183 -6.27 2.34 -2.32
CA GLY A 183 -5.16 1.75 -3.06
C GLY A 183 -4.61 2.69 -4.14
N TYR A 184 -3.39 2.45 -4.53
CA TYR A 184 -2.77 3.22 -5.63
C TYR A 184 -1.65 2.45 -6.31
N ALA A 185 -1.38 2.82 -7.57
CA ALA A 185 -0.20 2.43 -8.31
C ALA A 185 0.28 3.60 -9.18
N VAL A 186 1.59 3.70 -9.40
CA VAL A 186 2.20 4.81 -10.16
C VAL A 186 2.98 4.28 -11.35
N ASP A 187 2.64 4.80 -12.52
CA ASP A 187 3.43 4.64 -13.74
C ASP A 187 4.26 5.91 -13.99
N ASN A 188 5.47 5.93 -13.46
CA ASN A 188 6.38 7.05 -13.64
C ASN A 188 6.84 7.24 -15.11
N GLN A 189 6.79 6.19 -15.94
CA GLN A 189 7.20 6.27 -17.35
C GLN A 189 6.13 6.96 -18.19
N ARG A 190 4.85 6.63 -17.95
CA ARG A 190 3.70 7.22 -18.66
C ARG A 190 3.11 8.44 -17.97
N GLY A 191 3.56 8.71 -16.73
CA GLY A 191 3.03 9.82 -15.93
C GLY A 191 1.59 9.62 -15.51
N LEU A 192 1.24 8.41 -15.08
CA LEU A 192 -0.10 8.06 -14.64
C LEU A 192 -0.11 7.59 -13.18
N PHE A 193 -1.09 8.06 -12.45
CA PHE A 193 -1.45 7.58 -11.12
C PHE A 193 -2.79 6.86 -11.20
N TYR A 194 -2.86 5.66 -10.68
CA TYR A 194 -4.07 4.85 -10.63
C TYR A 194 -4.57 4.76 -9.19
N THR A 195 -5.88 4.87 -9.00
CA THR A 195 -6.53 4.62 -7.72
C THR A 195 -7.95 4.10 -7.92
N ASN A 196 -8.46 3.40 -6.93
CA ASN A 196 -9.86 2.98 -6.89
C ASN A 196 -10.71 4.07 -6.24
N LEU A 197 -11.95 4.17 -6.65
CA LEU A 197 -12.99 5.00 -6.02
C LEU A 197 -14.00 4.06 -5.36
N GLU A 198 -13.92 3.91 -4.04
CA GLU A 198 -14.69 2.91 -3.29
C GLU A 198 -16.20 2.99 -3.56
N GLU A 199 -16.81 4.16 -3.32
CA GLU A 199 -18.28 4.29 -3.43
C GLU A 199 -18.76 4.21 -4.88
N ALA A 200 -17.90 4.57 -5.84
CA ALA A 200 -18.21 4.51 -7.25
C ALA A 200 -17.97 3.12 -7.86
N GLY A 201 -17.14 2.28 -7.22
CA GLY A 201 -16.75 0.97 -7.72
C GLY A 201 -15.97 1.04 -9.03
N ASN A 202 -15.13 2.05 -9.19
CA ASN A 202 -14.34 2.27 -10.39
C ASN A 202 -12.87 2.45 -10.07
N THR A 203 -12.02 2.05 -11.00
CA THR A 203 -10.60 2.43 -11.02
C THR A 203 -10.42 3.60 -11.99
N ILE A 204 -9.68 4.61 -11.58
CA ILE A 204 -9.37 5.77 -12.42
C ILE A 204 -7.88 5.88 -12.68
N ALA A 205 -7.53 6.48 -13.83
CA ALA A 205 -6.18 6.92 -14.14
C ALA A 205 -6.15 8.46 -14.16
N ILE A 206 -5.19 9.04 -13.45
CA ILE A 206 -4.97 10.48 -13.37
C ILE A 206 -3.62 10.78 -14.03
N ASP A 207 -3.61 11.71 -14.99
CA ASP A 207 -2.37 12.24 -15.54
C ASP A 207 -1.69 13.11 -14.47
N VAL A 208 -0.46 12.75 -14.10
CA VAL A 208 0.22 13.37 -12.96
C VAL A 208 0.63 14.81 -13.21
N ARG A 209 0.77 15.24 -14.47
CA ARG A 209 1.19 16.60 -14.82
C ARG A 209 0.01 17.57 -14.86
N SER A 210 -1.11 17.12 -15.42
CA SER A 210 -2.32 17.95 -15.52
C SER A 210 -3.23 17.83 -14.29
N HIS A 211 -2.98 16.84 -13.41
CA HIS A 211 -3.83 16.52 -12.25
C HIS A 211 -5.29 16.21 -12.64
N LYS A 212 -5.51 15.64 -13.82
CA LYS A 212 -6.86 15.32 -14.33
C LYS A 212 -7.03 13.84 -14.51
N ALA A 213 -8.22 13.34 -14.16
CA ALA A 213 -8.63 11.99 -14.55
C ALA A 213 -8.70 11.89 -16.08
N VAL A 214 -8.00 10.92 -16.64
CA VAL A 214 -7.90 10.67 -18.10
C VAL A 214 -8.55 9.36 -18.50
N ALA A 215 -8.81 8.48 -17.54
CA ALA A 215 -9.55 7.25 -17.78
C ALA A 215 -10.33 6.83 -16.52
N LYS A 216 -11.38 6.06 -16.74
CA LYS A 216 -12.23 5.48 -15.70
C LYS A 216 -12.71 4.12 -16.18
N TRP A 217 -12.51 3.09 -15.38
CA TRP A 217 -12.81 1.71 -15.72
C TRP A 217 -13.63 1.04 -14.63
N ASP A 218 -14.43 0.05 -15.01
CA ASP A 218 -15.18 -0.82 -14.10
C ASP A 218 -14.46 -2.18 -14.01
N PRO A 219 -13.82 -2.51 -12.88
CA PRO A 219 -13.20 -3.81 -12.66
C PRO A 219 -14.19 -4.96 -12.48
N GLY A 220 -15.49 -4.66 -12.36
CA GLY A 220 -16.54 -5.66 -12.15
C GLY A 220 -16.79 -6.00 -10.67
N SER A 221 -16.31 -5.19 -9.74
CA SER A 221 -16.52 -5.34 -8.30
C SER A 221 -16.90 -4.03 -7.64
N ARG A 222 -17.51 -4.12 -6.45
CA ARG A 222 -17.79 -2.97 -5.59
C ARG A 222 -16.88 -2.92 -4.35
N GLU A 223 -16.11 -3.97 -4.13
CA GLU A 223 -15.16 -4.09 -3.02
C GLU A 223 -13.74 -3.91 -3.55
N LEU A 224 -13.43 -2.70 -4.00
CA LEU A 224 -12.12 -2.37 -4.57
C LEU A 224 -11.16 -1.94 -3.45
N GLN A 225 -9.95 -2.54 -3.47
CA GLN A 225 -8.90 -2.33 -2.48
C GLN A 225 -7.58 -1.97 -3.18
N GLY A 226 -6.47 -2.59 -2.81
CA GLY A 226 -5.15 -2.31 -3.32
C GLY A 226 -4.97 -2.50 -4.82
N LEU A 227 -3.96 -1.85 -5.35
CA LEU A 227 -3.54 -1.90 -6.75
C LEU A 227 -2.08 -2.32 -6.87
N ALA A 228 -1.75 -3.06 -7.92
CA ALA A 228 -0.38 -3.32 -8.34
C ALA A 228 -0.23 -3.15 -9.85
N LEU A 229 0.98 -2.86 -10.33
CA LEU A 229 1.20 -2.50 -11.73
C LEU A 229 2.39 -3.23 -12.33
N ASP A 230 2.18 -3.82 -13.49
CA ASP A 230 3.24 -4.21 -14.41
C ASP A 230 3.51 -3.05 -15.38
N ASN A 231 4.44 -2.19 -15.01
CA ASN A 231 4.81 -1.02 -15.82
C ASN A 231 5.30 -1.40 -17.22
N ALA A 232 6.02 -2.52 -17.37
CA ALA A 232 6.61 -2.90 -18.63
C ALA A 232 5.55 -3.31 -19.67
N ARG A 233 4.49 -3.99 -19.21
CA ARG A 233 3.43 -4.55 -20.05
C ARG A 233 2.12 -3.76 -19.95
N ASN A 234 2.05 -2.80 -19.05
CA ASN A 234 0.89 -1.94 -18.81
C ASN A 234 -0.36 -2.71 -18.35
N PHE A 235 -0.14 -3.74 -17.50
CA PHE A 235 -1.20 -4.45 -16.83
C PHE A 235 -1.39 -3.91 -15.42
N LEU A 236 -2.61 -3.49 -15.10
CA LEU A 236 -3.01 -3.06 -13.77
C LEU A 236 -3.75 -4.22 -13.09
N PHE A 237 -3.33 -4.55 -11.88
CA PHE A 237 -3.97 -5.56 -11.04
C PHE A 237 -4.77 -4.86 -9.95
N VAL A 238 -6.04 -5.25 -9.80
CA VAL A 238 -7.00 -4.65 -8.87
C VAL A 238 -7.51 -5.70 -7.92
N ALA A 239 -7.33 -5.48 -6.62
CA ALA A 239 -7.91 -6.31 -5.58
C ALA A 239 -9.42 -6.04 -5.47
N CYS A 240 -10.24 -7.09 -5.54
CA CYS A 240 -11.69 -7.04 -5.61
C CYS A 240 -12.32 -7.95 -4.55
N GLY A 241 -12.12 -7.63 -3.26
CA GLY A 241 -12.71 -8.37 -2.15
C GLY A 241 -12.18 -9.79 -1.97
N ASP A 242 -12.52 -10.73 -2.86
CA ASP A 242 -12.15 -12.15 -2.81
C ASP A 242 -11.37 -12.65 -4.03
N HIS A 243 -11.08 -11.77 -4.98
CA HIS A 243 -10.35 -12.07 -6.20
C HIS A 243 -9.53 -10.87 -6.67
N VAL A 244 -8.56 -11.11 -7.56
CA VAL A 244 -7.81 -10.04 -8.24
C VAL A 244 -8.13 -10.09 -9.72
N VAL A 245 -8.40 -8.93 -10.33
CA VAL A 245 -8.55 -8.80 -11.78
C VAL A 245 -7.31 -8.19 -12.41
N SER A 246 -7.01 -8.60 -13.64
CA SER A 246 -5.99 -7.98 -14.49
C SER A 246 -6.68 -7.11 -15.54
N ILE A 247 -6.24 -5.86 -15.66
CA ILE A 247 -6.77 -4.86 -16.59
C ILE A 247 -5.68 -4.46 -17.58
N ASP A 248 -6.02 -4.41 -18.87
CA ASP A 248 -5.17 -3.80 -19.90
C ASP A 248 -5.30 -2.27 -19.85
N ALA A 249 -4.43 -1.64 -19.06
CA ALA A 249 -4.44 -0.19 -18.91
C ALA A 249 -3.99 0.54 -20.19
N GLY A 250 -3.32 -0.14 -21.11
CA GLY A 250 -2.89 0.40 -22.39
C GLY A 250 -3.99 0.44 -23.45
N HIS A 251 -5.01 -0.40 -23.32
CA HIS A 251 -6.05 -0.56 -24.33
C HIS A 251 -7.45 -0.42 -23.71
N GLY A 252 -7.70 0.72 -23.08
CA GLY A 252 -9.04 1.11 -22.63
C GLY A 252 -9.53 0.44 -21.35
N GLY A 253 -8.68 -0.15 -20.55
CA GLY A 253 -9.05 -0.71 -19.25
C GLY A 253 -9.86 -1.99 -19.33
N LYS A 254 -9.70 -2.76 -20.39
CA LYS A 254 -10.40 -4.05 -20.54
C LYS A 254 -9.90 -5.06 -19.51
N VAL A 255 -10.83 -5.67 -18.78
CA VAL A 255 -10.51 -6.83 -17.93
C VAL A 255 -10.03 -7.99 -18.81
N ILE A 256 -8.85 -8.51 -18.49
CA ILE A 256 -8.18 -9.59 -19.22
C ILE A 256 -8.50 -10.95 -18.58
N ASP A 257 -8.37 -10.99 -17.24
CA ASP A 257 -8.47 -12.24 -16.47
C ASP A 257 -8.79 -11.93 -15.00
N SER A 258 -9.15 -12.97 -14.25
CA SER A 258 -9.30 -12.90 -12.81
C SER A 258 -8.78 -14.15 -12.12
N ILE A 259 -8.32 -14.01 -10.85
CA ILE A 259 -7.89 -15.11 -10.01
C ILE A 259 -8.54 -15.03 -8.64
N THR A 260 -9.19 -16.11 -8.21
CA THR A 260 -9.77 -16.21 -6.87
C THR A 260 -8.67 -16.34 -5.83
N THR A 261 -8.77 -15.57 -4.75
CA THR A 261 -7.80 -15.51 -3.65
C THR A 261 -8.43 -15.89 -2.31
N GLY A 262 -9.73 -15.75 -2.20
CA GLY A 262 -10.49 -15.78 -0.95
C GLY A 262 -10.70 -14.38 -0.36
N PRO A 263 -11.65 -14.23 0.57
CA PRO A 263 -12.10 -12.94 1.09
C PRO A 263 -11.08 -12.25 2.00
N GLY A 264 -11.17 -10.92 2.04
CA GLY A 264 -10.36 -10.07 2.91
C GLY A 264 -9.05 -9.62 2.27
N LEU A 265 -9.06 -9.41 0.96
CA LEU A 265 -7.97 -8.72 0.28
C LEU A 265 -7.85 -7.28 0.78
N ASP A 266 -6.64 -6.79 0.78
CA ASP A 266 -6.26 -5.42 1.06
C ASP A 266 -5.20 -5.00 0.02
N ASN A 267 -4.03 -4.53 0.43
CA ASN A 267 -2.95 -4.21 -0.49
C ASN A 267 -2.34 -5.46 -1.10
N ILE A 268 -2.16 -5.44 -2.41
CA ILE A 268 -1.50 -6.47 -3.22
C ILE A 268 -0.23 -5.90 -3.84
N ASP A 269 0.70 -6.74 -4.26
CA ASP A 269 1.88 -6.26 -4.98
C ASP A 269 2.34 -7.23 -6.06
N TYR A 270 3.10 -6.69 -7.01
CA TYR A 270 3.62 -7.39 -8.15
C TYR A 270 5.14 -7.26 -8.25
N SER A 271 5.82 -8.40 -8.36
CA SER A 271 7.25 -8.45 -8.65
C SER A 271 7.49 -8.45 -10.17
N PRO A 272 7.98 -7.36 -10.77
CA PRO A 272 8.26 -7.31 -12.20
C PRO A 272 9.43 -8.22 -12.60
N GLU A 273 10.37 -8.45 -11.69
CA GLU A 273 11.50 -9.34 -11.89
C GLU A 273 11.06 -10.80 -12.02
N GLN A 274 10.19 -11.25 -11.11
CA GLN A 274 9.68 -12.61 -11.06
C GLN A 274 8.43 -12.81 -11.92
N LYS A 275 7.78 -11.73 -12.35
CA LYS A 275 6.47 -11.70 -13.02
C LYS A 275 5.39 -12.38 -12.18
N VAL A 276 5.40 -12.11 -10.88
CA VAL A 276 4.54 -12.77 -9.89
C VAL A 276 3.73 -11.73 -9.13
N LEU A 277 2.43 -11.98 -9.07
CA LEU A 277 1.48 -11.28 -8.20
C LEU A 277 1.41 -12.00 -6.85
N TYR A 278 1.41 -11.20 -5.78
CA TYR A 278 1.17 -11.62 -4.41
C TYR A 278 -0.10 -10.97 -3.89
N ALA A 279 -1.00 -11.76 -3.30
CA ALA A 279 -2.26 -11.28 -2.75
C ALA A 279 -2.59 -11.98 -1.43
N ALA A 280 -2.55 -11.25 -0.32
CA ALA A 280 -2.85 -11.77 1.01
C ALA A 280 -4.32 -11.50 1.36
N ALA A 281 -5.04 -12.55 1.74
CA ALA A 281 -6.47 -12.53 2.07
C ALA A 281 -6.69 -12.80 3.56
N SER A 282 -6.97 -11.74 4.32
CA SER A 282 -7.00 -11.74 5.79
C SER A 282 -8.08 -12.66 6.41
N LEU A 283 -9.24 -12.73 5.78
CA LEU A 283 -10.35 -13.57 6.25
C LEU A 283 -10.16 -15.03 5.83
N ALA A 284 -9.63 -15.26 4.61
CA ALA A 284 -9.29 -16.60 4.12
C ALA A 284 -8.03 -17.17 4.79
N ALA A 285 -7.20 -16.33 5.43
CA ALA A 285 -5.92 -16.69 6.02
C ALA A 285 -4.97 -17.38 5.00
N THR A 286 -4.84 -16.78 3.82
CA THR A 286 -4.03 -17.31 2.71
C THR A 286 -3.26 -16.19 2.00
N LEU A 287 -2.10 -16.57 1.44
CA LEU A 287 -1.38 -15.79 0.44
C LEU A 287 -1.48 -16.51 -0.90
N THR A 288 -2.07 -15.89 -1.88
CA THR A 288 -2.08 -16.33 -3.27
C THR A 288 -0.84 -15.83 -3.99
N ILE A 289 -0.12 -16.74 -4.65
CA ILE A 289 1.06 -16.46 -5.47
C ILE A 289 0.72 -16.89 -6.90
N ALA A 290 0.69 -15.93 -7.84
CA ALA A 290 0.30 -16.20 -9.22
C ALA A 290 1.33 -15.62 -10.20
N GLU A 291 1.77 -16.42 -11.16
CA GLU A 291 2.53 -15.92 -12.29
C GLU A 291 1.61 -15.17 -13.24
N VAL A 292 2.12 -14.06 -13.80
CA VAL A 292 1.42 -13.26 -14.81
C VAL A 292 2.11 -13.45 -16.16
N ASP A 293 1.41 -14.04 -17.11
CA ASP A 293 1.95 -14.29 -18.44
C ASP A 293 2.05 -13.02 -19.31
N GLY A 294 2.63 -13.15 -20.51
CA GLY A 294 2.79 -12.03 -21.45
C GLY A 294 1.50 -11.44 -21.99
N ARG A 295 0.34 -12.02 -21.66
CA ARG A 295 -1.00 -11.55 -22.03
C ARG A 295 -1.78 -11.00 -20.85
N GLY A 296 -1.16 -10.91 -19.67
CA GLY A 296 -1.81 -10.46 -18.44
C GLY A 296 -2.69 -11.50 -17.77
N LYS A 297 -2.58 -12.78 -18.13
CA LYS A 297 -3.34 -13.86 -17.52
C LYS A 297 -2.62 -14.44 -16.31
N PHE A 298 -3.40 -14.85 -15.32
CA PHE A 298 -2.91 -15.43 -14.09
C PHE A 298 -2.74 -16.94 -14.19
N HIS A 299 -1.63 -17.45 -13.67
CA HIS A 299 -1.36 -18.87 -13.48
C HIS A 299 -1.02 -19.09 -12.00
N LEU A 300 -1.93 -19.75 -11.27
CA LEU A 300 -1.73 -20.03 -9.84
C LEU A 300 -0.45 -20.87 -9.64
N LYS A 301 0.49 -20.33 -8.87
CA LYS A 301 1.71 -21.05 -8.45
C LYS A 301 1.54 -21.73 -7.11
N ALA A 302 0.99 -21.01 -6.14
CA ALA A 302 0.76 -21.56 -4.81
C ALA A 302 -0.32 -20.77 -4.07
N THR A 303 -0.95 -21.44 -3.11
CA THR A 303 -1.72 -20.81 -2.02
C THR A 303 -1.05 -21.21 -0.71
N VAL A 304 -0.44 -20.25 -0.03
CA VAL A 304 0.30 -20.46 1.20
C VAL A 304 -0.59 -20.10 2.40
N PRO A 305 -0.80 -21.02 3.36
CA PRO A 305 -1.55 -20.70 4.57
C PRO A 305 -0.85 -19.60 5.38
N THR A 306 -1.64 -18.64 5.89
CA THR A 306 -1.20 -17.56 6.80
C THR A 306 -2.00 -17.60 8.10
N GLY A 307 -1.84 -16.62 8.97
CA GLY A 307 -2.74 -16.38 10.10
C GLY A 307 -3.98 -15.59 9.69
N LYS A 308 -5.07 -15.68 10.47
CA LYS A 308 -6.21 -14.76 10.32
C LYS A 308 -5.77 -13.33 10.60
N GLY A 309 -6.21 -12.39 9.75
CA GLY A 309 -5.84 -10.99 9.87
C GLY A 309 -4.55 -10.62 9.15
N VAL A 310 -3.75 -11.59 8.67
CA VAL A 310 -2.61 -11.32 7.81
C VAL A 310 -3.12 -10.73 6.50
N ARG A 311 -2.70 -9.50 6.21
CA ARG A 311 -3.18 -8.72 5.07
C ARG A 311 -2.04 -7.90 4.49
N GLY A 312 -2.26 -7.29 3.34
CA GLY A 312 -1.24 -6.49 2.68
C GLY A 312 0.05 -7.25 2.42
N VAL A 313 0.62 -7.06 1.28
CA VAL A 313 1.86 -7.70 0.87
C VAL A 313 2.68 -6.74 0.02
N ILE A 314 4.01 -6.82 0.14
CA ILE A 314 4.95 -6.12 -0.73
C ILE A 314 6.04 -7.07 -1.21
N ALA A 315 6.36 -6.99 -2.50
CA ALA A 315 7.38 -7.82 -3.13
C ALA A 315 8.80 -7.27 -2.87
N GLY A 316 9.67 -8.10 -2.30
CA GLY A 316 11.11 -7.87 -2.16
C GLY A 316 11.90 -8.35 -3.38
N LYS A 317 13.20 -8.55 -3.21
CA LYS A 317 14.10 -9.08 -4.24
C LYS A 317 14.06 -10.62 -4.28
N GLY A 318 14.44 -11.20 -5.42
CA GLY A 318 14.72 -12.63 -5.54
C GLY A 318 13.55 -13.56 -5.22
N GLY A 319 12.30 -13.09 -5.32
CA GLY A 319 11.11 -13.87 -5.00
C GLY A 319 10.72 -13.85 -3.52
N THR A 320 11.33 -12.99 -2.70
CA THR A 320 10.85 -12.70 -1.35
C THR A 320 9.60 -11.82 -1.40
N ALA A 321 8.79 -11.88 -0.37
CA ALA A 321 7.71 -10.93 -0.12
C ALA A 321 7.53 -10.74 1.39
N TYR A 322 6.95 -9.61 1.77
CA TYR A 322 6.68 -9.28 3.15
C TYR A 322 5.19 -9.08 3.33
N LEU A 323 4.61 -9.63 4.39
CA LEU A 323 3.20 -9.52 4.72
C LEU A 323 3.05 -8.89 6.11
N ILE A 324 2.03 -8.06 6.27
CA ILE A 324 1.70 -7.52 7.59
C ILE A 324 0.82 -8.51 8.37
N ASP A 325 1.22 -8.78 9.62
CA ASP A 325 0.47 -9.59 10.59
C ASP A 325 0.11 -8.69 11.79
N PRO A 326 -0.98 -7.90 11.67
CA PRO A 326 -1.33 -6.93 12.70
C PRO A 326 -1.78 -7.59 14.00
N VAL A 327 -2.32 -8.80 13.94
CA VAL A 327 -2.82 -9.50 15.12
C VAL A 327 -1.68 -9.88 16.07
N GLU A 328 -0.57 -10.35 15.49
CA GLU A 328 0.63 -10.74 16.22
C GLU A 328 1.67 -9.61 16.33
N GLY A 329 1.40 -8.44 15.72
CA GLY A 329 2.30 -7.29 15.74
C GLY A 329 3.67 -7.56 15.10
N ARG A 330 3.69 -8.20 13.93
CA ARG A 330 4.91 -8.61 13.25
C ARG A 330 4.78 -8.54 11.72
N ILE A 331 5.90 -8.73 11.05
CA ILE A 331 5.97 -8.96 9.61
C ILE A 331 6.29 -10.43 9.35
N LEU A 332 5.68 -11.00 8.32
CA LEU A 332 6.00 -12.34 7.82
C LEU A 332 6.82 -12.18 6.53
N LYS A 333 8.05 -12.69 6.51
CA LYS A 333 8.88 -12.75 5.31
C LYS A 333 8.64 -14.07 4.60
N LEU A 334 8.13 -13.99 3.37
CA LEU A 334 8.03 -15.14 2.48
C LEU A 334 9.41 -15.43 1.86
N VAL A 335 9.84 -16.68 1.95
CA VAL A 335 11.04 -17.17 1.27
C VAL A 335 10.71 -18.43 0.50
N GLN A 336 11.34 -18.61 -0.66
CA GLN A 336 11.27 -19.85 -1.42
C GLN A 336 12.32 -20.82 -0.87
N LYS A 337 11.92 -22.10 -0.63
CA LYS A 337 12.81 -23.17 -0.15
C LYS A 337 13.66 -23.74 -1.26
#